data_988baaf3b03f61857f3f77fe537a5684
#
_entry.id   988baaf3b03f61857f3f77fe537a5684
#
_cell.length_a   1.000
_cell.length_b   1.000
_cell.length_c   1.000
_cell.angle_alpha   90.00
_cell.angle_beta   90.00
_cell.angle_gamma   90.00
#
_symmetry.space_group_name_H-M   'P 1'
#
loop_
_entity.id
_entity.type
_entity.pdbx_description
1 polymer ?
#
loop_
_entity_poly.entity_id
_entity_poly.type
_entity_poly.pdbx_seq_one_letter_code
_entity_poly.pdbx_strand_id
1 'polypeptide(L)'
;NAPTSLTEKVQEAARNVVKIINNSTNPLTVILRNLKVDAGDTGKDAVKIEGTGNVTLELEGKNELTGGNSGTHGTRGITSDKGKLTIQGKEGSSLSTTGGSGTQGGSFGICASTGKLDLVDATVTATGGVGGGGSGISANDEVNIKNSKLTAKGGGQQTPSKGGGTGISLFVKGKLVVGEGSEVIAIGGDYKTVKKSAQGGAGISVSFNGSCEVQKGGKLTAIGGNAESKSGVATGGDALNGTCGGIVSSGETTLIGGNAKSGSGKATGGNASFYDGNSNQVTVKGGTTTALGGKAEGADGKATNGSSIKTSRSGKIGLSVETGGTLVTAMPGERDGKGNGIIGDVEIKTDGGKIEEVENAKVVKKEDGSITVTGDLVGIKQDGHSYEVTVMEPTCTTPGKRVYTCTTHVGETYEETIDALGHHFTERMEVVAPTYTSEGYTIYKCANCGETEKREFVPMLVPESNGGSSAVTLTVTGAGAYETS
;
A
#
# COMPACT_ATOMS: atom_id res chain seq x y z
N ASN A 1 43.47 -1.18 -8.13
CA ASN A 1 42.86 -2.47 -7.77
C ASN A 1 41.53 -2.54 -8.51
N ALA A 2 41.40 -3.53 -9.40
CA ALA A 2 40.18 -3.75 -10.15
C ALA A 2 39.04 -4.10 -9.21
N PRO A 3 37.77 -3.65 -9.48
CA PRO A 3 36.63 -4.05 -8.68
C PRO A 3 36.51 -5.58 -8.77
N THR A 4 36.41 -6.21 -7.61
CA THR A 4 36.19 -7.64 -7.50
C THR A 4 34.83 -7.94 -8.08
N SER A 5 34.77 -8.62 -9.23
CA SER A 5 33.48 -8.99 -9.85
C SER A 5 32.79 -9.99 -8.93
N LEU A 6 31.59 -9.67 -8.52
CA LEU A 6 30.67 -10.62 -7.89
C LEU A 6 30.04 -11.50 -8.97
N THR A 7 30.87 -12.30 -9.62
CA THR A 7 30.43 -13.31 -10.57
C THR A 7 30.27 -14.64 -9.86
N GLU A 8 29.17 -15.29 -10.15
CA GLU A 8 28.90 -16.69 -9.84
C GLU A 8 28.63 -17.08 -8.39
N LYS A 9 27.52 -16.60 -7.83
CA LYS A 9 26.63 -17.44 -7.03
C LYS A 9 25.26 -16.82 -7.00
N VAL A 10 24.57 -16.83 -8.10
CA VAL A 10 23.25 -16.23 -8.30
C VAL A 10 22.13 -16.95 -7.51
N GLN A 11 22.41 -17.95 -6.73
CA GLN A 11 21.39 -18.70 -5.97
C GLN A 11 21.46 -18.55 -4.45
N GLU A 12 22.51 -17.99 -3.89
CA GLU A 12 22.58 -17.66 -2.46
C GLU A 12 22.58 -16.15 -2.26
N ALA A 13 21.67 -15.64 -1.40
CA ALA A 13 21.66 -14.24 -1.02
C ALA A 13 23.00 -13.84 -0.38
N ALA A 14 23.59 -12.73 -0.83
CA ALA A 14 24.79 -12.20 -0.20
C ALA A 14 24.48 -11.79 1.25
N ARG A 15 25.25 -12.27 2.21
CA ARG A 15 25.14 -11.85 3.62
C ARG A 15 25.82 -10.51 3.90
N ASN A 16 26.47 -9.93 2.91
CA ASN A 16 27.11 -8.63 3.00
C ASN A 16 26.04 -7.54 2.84
N VAL A 17 26.23 -6.47 3.59
CA VAL A 17 25.37 -5.28 3.52
C VAL A 17 25.98 -4.23 2.60
N VAL A 18 25.14 -3.38 2.01
CA VAL A 18 25.57 -2.28 1.16
C VAL A 18 25.50 -0.98 1.94
N LYS A 19 26.63 -0.25 2.01
CA LYS A 19 26.70 1.08 2.59
C LYS A 19 26.99 2.11 1.50
N ILE A 20 26.13 3.12 1.41
CA ILE A 20 26.25 4.22 0.45
C ILE A 20 26.41 5.52 1.25
N ILE A 21 27.47 6.26 0.97
CA ILE A 21 27.75 7.53 1.66
C ILE A 21 27.78 8.65 0.62
N ASN A 22 26.90 9.64 0.77
CA ASN A 22 26.95 10.85 -0.02
C ASN A 22 26.94 12.10 0.88
N ASN A 23 28.10 12.68 1.10
CA ASN A 23 28.27 13.95 1.83
C ASN A 23 28.38 15.16 0.89
N SER A 24 28.27 14.94 -0.41
CA SER A 24 28.40 15.99 -1.42
C SER A 24 27.04 16.65 -1.71
N THR A 25 27.09 17.86 -2.23
CA THR A 25 25.90 18.57 -2.76
C THR A 25 25.45 17.99 -4.10
N ASN A 26 26.30 17.23 -4.79
CA ASN A 26 25.97 16.57 -6.04
C ASN A 26 25.16 15.29 -5.75
N PRO A 27 24.08 15.04 -6.51
CA PRO A 27 23.35 13.80 -6.39
C PRO A 27 24.22 12.61 -6.81
N LEU A 28 24.10 11.50 -6.08
CA LEU A 28 24.75 10.23 -6.37
C LEU A 28 23.72 9.27 -6.96
N THR A 29 24.03 8.68 -8.10
CA THR A 29 23.22 7.59 -8.67
C THR A 29 23.94 6.26 -8.49
N VAL A 30 23.23 5.28 -7.94
CA VAL A 30 23.70 3.90 -7.75
C VAL A 30 22.73 2.97 -8.50
N ILE A 31 23.26 2.16 -9.39
CA ILE A 31 22.48 1.20 -10.17
C ILE A 31 22.43 -0.13 -9.41
N LEU A 32 21.20 -0.57 -9.09
CA LEU A 32 20.97 -1.90 -8.53
C LEU A 32 20.51 -2.82 -9.66
N ARG A 33 21.36 -3.81 -10.01
CA ARG A 33 21.08 -4.73 -11.11
C ARG A 33 20.96 -6.15 -10.60
N ASN A 34 19.75 -6.71 -10.57
CA ASN A 34 19.46 -8.05 -10.08
C ASN A 34 20.09 -8.32 -8.70
N LEU A 35 20.14 -7.30 -7.86
CA LEU A 35 20.83 -7.35 -6.58
C LEU A 35 19.97 -8.13 -5.57
N LYS A 36 20.58 -9.15 -4.94
CA LYS A 36 19.98 -9.88 -3.84
C LYS A 36 20.87 -9.78 -2.61
N VAL A 37 20.36 -9.14 -1.56
CA VAL A 37 21.02 -9.02 -0.26
C VAL A 37 20.09 -9.59 0.81
N ASP A 38 20.60 -10.52 1.57
CA ASP A 38 20.00 -10.99 2.81
C ASP A 38 21.02 -10.80 3.94
N ALA A 39 20.77 -9.83 4.81
CA ALA A 39 21.68 -9.54 5.91
C ALA A 39 21.69 -10.62 7.01
N GLY A 40 20.81 -11.64 6.92
CA GLY A 40 20.80 -12.81 7.81
C GLY A 40 20.73 -12.44 9.29
N ASP A 41 21.60 -13.01 10.10
CA ASP A 41 21.65 -12.73 11.56
C ASP A 41 22.67 -11.65 11.93
N THR A 42 23.03 -10.78 10.99
CA THR A 42 24.03 -9.73 11.24
C THR A 42 23.51 -8.58 12.11
N GLY A 43 22.21 -8.42 12.24
CA GLY A 43 21.60 -7.27 12.90
C GLY A 43 21.82 -5.95 12.18
N LYS A 44 22.08 -5.99 10.86
CA LYS A 44 22.35 -4.81 10.02
C LYS A 44 21.23 -4.59 9.00
N ASP A 45 21.11 -3.37 8.51
CA ASP A 45 20.25 -3.03 7.36
C ASP A 45 20.88 -3.61 6.08
N ALA A 46 20.04 -4.07 5.11
CA ALA A 46 20.59 -4.60 3.87
C ALA A 46 21.25 -3.50 3.02
N VAL A 47 20.62 -2.32 2.95
CA VAL A 47 21.19 -1.12 2.33
C VAL A 47 21.07 0.04 3.30
N LYS A 48 22.22 0.65 3.64
CA LYS A 48 22.28 1.86 4.48
C LYS A 48 22.83 3.03 3.68
N ILE A 49 22.07 4.10 3.61
CA ILE A 49 22.42 5.35 2.92
C ILE A 49 22.67 6.41 3.98
N GLU A 50 23.90 6.92 4.02
CA GLU A 50 24.38 7.93 4.98
C GLU A 50 24.79 9.21 4.26
N GLY A 51 24.87 10.30 5.02
CA GLY A 51 25.26 11.61 4.51
C GLY A 51 24.07 12.50 4.18
N THR A 52 24.36 13.74 3.76
CA THR A 52 23.35 14.79 3.53
C THR A 52 22.99 14.96 2.06
N GLY A 53 23.75 14.34 1.16
CA GLY A 53 23.52 14.44 -0.28
C GLY A 53 22.37 13.55 -0.76
N ASN A 54 21.81 13.94 -1.90
CA ASN A 54 20.73 13.17 -2.52
C ASN A 54 21.27 11.88 -3.16
N VAL A 55 20.51 10.79 -3.05
CA VAL A 55 20.87 9.50 -3.64
C VAL A 55 19.71 9.01 -4.50
N THR A 56 20.04 8.54 -5.70
CA THR A 56 19.13 7.83 -6.59
C THR A 56 19.55 6.38 -6.69
N LEU A 57 18.65 5.47 -6.35
CA LEU A 57 18.78 4.04 -6.63
C LEU A 57 18.06 3.76 -7.95
N GLU A 58 18.81 3.51 -9.00
CA GLU A 58 18.28 3.14 -10.30
C GLU A 58 18.15 1.62 -10.37
N LEU A 59 16.93 1.13 -10.69
CA LEU A 59 16.62 -0.30 -10.68
C LEU A 59 16.77 -0.88 -12.07
N GLU A 60 17.51 -1.99 -12.18
CA GLU A 60 17.57 -2.85 -13.34
C GLU A 60 17.29 -4.30 -12.93
N GLY A 61 16.30 -4.94 -13.58
CA GLY A 61 15.88 -6.30 -13.26
C GLY A 61 15.24 -6.43 -11.87
N LYS A 62 15.35 -7.59 -11.26
CA LYS A 62 14.70 -7.90 -9.97
C LYS A 62 15.68 -7.71 -8.81
N ASN A 63 15.36 -6.81 -7.88
CA ASN A 63 16.21 -6.53 -6.73
C ASN A 63 15.49 -6.95 -5.43
N GLU A 64 16.16 -7.65 -4.55
CA GLU A 64 15.65 -8.18 -3.29
C GLU A 64 16.59 -7.80 -2.13
N LEU A 65 16.07 -7.07 -1.14
CA LEU A 65 16.84 -6.57 -0.01
C LEU A 65 16.16 -6.94 1.30
N THR A 66 16.81 -7.79 2.10
CA THR A 66 16.28 -8.24 3.39
C THR A 66 17.21 -7.79 4.52
N GLY A 67 16.70 -7.01 5.47
CA GLY A 67 17.41 -6.60 6.67
C GLY A 67 17.71 -7.79 7.59
N GLY A 68 18.81 -7.71 8.32
CA GLY A 68 19.26 -8.80 9.18
C GLY A 68 18.41 -8.96 10.44
N ASN A 69 18.37 -10.16 10.95
CA ASN A 69 17.70 -10.43 12.22
C ASN A 69 18.55 -9.92 13.39
N SER A 70 17.88 -9.36 14.38
CA SER A 70 18.51 -8.89 15.62
C SER A 70 17.64 -9.34 16.81
N GLY A 71 18.25 -9.76 17.88
CA GLY A 71 17.52 -10.19 19.09
C GLY A 71 16.73 -9.06 19.76
N THR A 72 17.05 -7.80 19.51
CA THR A 72 16.47 -6.65 20.21
C THR A 72 15.93 -5.57 19.26
N HIS A 73 16.70 -5.12 18.30
CA HIS A 73 16.32 -3.99 17.44
C HIS A 73 15.93 -4.46 16.04
N GLY A 74 14.92 -3.86 15.48
CA GLY A 74 14.56 -4.11 14.09
C GLY A 74 15.53 -3.48 13.12
N THR A 75 15.85 -4.20 12.07
CA THR A 75 16.68 -3.73 10.96
C THR A 75 15.81 -3.47 9.74
N ARG A 76 16.35 -2.85 8.73
CA ARG A 76 15.59 -2.37 7.57
C ARG A 76 16.13 -3.01 6.28
N GLY A 77 15.25 -3.12 5.30
CA GLY A 77 15.67 -3.41 3.93
C GLY A 77 16.51 -2.25 3.37
N ILE A 78 15.99 -1.02 3.48
CA ILE A 78 16.72 0.20 3.13
C ILE A 78 16.55 1.23 4.25
N THR A 79 17.66 1.87 4.62
CA THR A 79 17.68 3.06 5.48
C THR A 79 18.30 4.23 4.74
N SER A 80 17.63 5.39 4.76
CA SER A 80 18.19 6.68 4.35
C SER A 80 18.11 7.66 5.53
N ASP A 81 19.29 8.08 6.01
CA ASP A 81 19.35 8.90 7.24
C ASP A 81 19.01 10.37 6.95
N LYS A 82 19.55 10.94 5.88
CA LYS A 82 19.39 12.34 5.49
C LYS A 82 19.38 12.44 3.95
N GLY A 83 19.04 13.63 3.46
CA GLY A 83 18.95 13.84 2.02
C GLY A 83 17.70 13.19 1.41
N LYS A 84 17.52 13.41 0.12
CA LYS A 84 16.43 12.81 -0.63
C LYS A 84 16.86 11.45 -1.19
N LEU A 85 16.04 10.43 -0.95
CA LEU A 85 16.17 9.14 -1.61
C LEU A 85 15.19 9.08 -2.78
N THR A 86 15.70 8.84 -3.98
CA THR A 86 14.89 8.54 -5.16
C THR A 86 15.10 7.08 -5.54
N ILE A 87 14.03 6.34 -5.72
CA ILE A 87 14.04 4.99 -6.29
C ILE A 87 13.45 5.11 -7.68
N GLN A 88 14.28 4.92 -8.70
CA GLN A 88 13.91 5.06 -10.11
C GLN A 88 13.88 3.69 -10.77
N GLY A 89 12.75 3.30 -11.32
CA GLY A 89 12.62 2.07 -12.07
C GLY A 89 12.97 2.23 -13.55
N LYS A 90 13.38 1.14 -14.16
CA LYS A 90 13.36 0.93 -15.61
C LYS A 90 12.28 -0.08 -15.94
N GLU A 91 11.87 -0.14 -17.19
CA GLU A 91 10.88 -1.10 -17.65
C GLU A 91 11.24 -2.54 -17.23
N GLY A 92 10.26 -3.26 -16.68
CA GLY A 92 10.45 -4.62 -16.17
C GLY A 92 11.26 -4.74 -14.88
N SER A 93 11.76 -3.64 -14.32
CA SER A 93 12.51 -3.68 -13.06
C SER A 93 11.59 -3.67 -11.84
N SER A 94 12.09 -4.26 -10.73
CA SER A 94 11.37 -4.27 -9.47
C SER A 94 12.32 -4.26 -8.27
N LEU A 95 11.78 -3.78 -7.14
CA LEU A 95 12.46 -3.80 -5.86
C LEU A 95 11.55 -4.41 -4.80
N SER A 96 12.02 -5.46 -4.14
CA SER A 96 11.41 -6.01 -2.93
C SER A 96 12.30 -5.73 -1.74
N THR A 97 11.76 -5.06 -0.72
CA THR A 97 12.49 -4.78 0.51
C THR A 97 11.75 -5.35 1.70
N THR A 98 12.48 -6.00 2.62
CA THR A 98 11.90 -6.58 3.83
C THR A 98 12.73 -6.17 5.05
N GLY A 99 12.08 -5.70 6.11
CA GLY A 99 12.73 -5.48 7.38
C GLY A 99 13.08 -6.80 8.07
N GLY A 100 14.18 -6.84 8.80
CA GLY A 100 14.57 -8.03 9.57
C GLY A 100 13.69 -8.25 10.81
N SER A 101 13.84 -9.38 11.47
CA SER A 101 13.13 -9.69 12.71
C SER A 101 13.78 -9.02 13.92
N GLY A 102 12.97 -8.53 14.87
CA GLY A 102 13.44 -7.97 16.13
C GLY A 102 12.34 -7.86 17.17
N THR A 103 12.64 -8.07 18.45
CA THR A 103 11.64 -8.12 19.52
C THR A 103 11.21 -6.77 20.05
N GLN A 104 12.02 -5.71 19.93
CA GLN A 104 11.80 -4.41 20.60
C GLN A 104 11.75 -3.19 19.67
N GLY A 105 11.89 -3.30 18.38
CA GLY A 105 11.92 -2.15 17.49
C GLY A 105 11.28 -2.41 16.13
N GLY A 106 10.75 -1.35 15.52
CA GLY A 106 10.18 -1.42 14.19
C GLY A 106 11.22 -1.81 13.17
N SER A 107 10.96 -2.89 12.46
CA SER A 107 11.76 -3.34 11.32
C SER A 107 11.05 -2.88 10.06
N PHE A 108 11.66 -2.01 9.30
CA PHE A 108 11.00 -1.37 8.16
C PHE A 108 11.48 -1.97 6.84
N GLY A 109 10.58 -2.09 5.86
CA GLY A 109 11.00 -2.34 4.49
C GLY A 109 11.87 -1.21 3.98
N ILE A 110 11.37 0.03 4.05
CA ILE A 110 12.10 1.26 3.72
C ILE A 110 11.93 2.27 4.86
N CYS A 111 13.03 2.86 5.33
CA CYS A 111 13.05 3.92 6.33
C CYS A 111 13.73 5.17 5.76
N ALA A 112 12.97 6.26 5.57
CA ALA A 112 13.48 7.59 5.24
C ALA A 112 13.40 8.47 6.50
N SER A 113 14.50 8.54 7.27
CA SER A 113 14.46 9.07 8.64
C SER A 113 14.25 10.59 8.70
N THR A 114 14.87 11.35 7.81
CA THR A 114 14.77 12.83 7.81
C THR A 114 14.71 13.44 6.41
N GLY A 115 14.68 12.62 5.38
CA GLY A 115 14.65 13.05 3.98
C GLY A 115 13.38 12.64 3.27
N LYS A 116 13.21 13.17 2.06
CA LYS A 116 12.10 12.82 1.18
C LYS A 116 12.36 11.47 0.50
N LEU A 117 11.29 10.73 0.23
CA LEU A 117 11.31 9.50 -0.56
C LEU A 117 10.51 9.71 -1.84
N ASP A 118 11.18 9.64 -2.98
CA ASP A 118 10.52 9.66 -4.29
C ASP A 118 10.58 8.27 -4.92
N LEU A 119 9.45 7.74 -5.38
CA LEU A 119 9.37 6.59 -6.28
C LEU A 119 8.97 7.12 -7.66
N VAL A 120 9.78 6.80 -8.68
CA VAL A 120 9.59 7.29 -10.04
C VAL A 120 9.69 6.11 -11.00
N ASP A 121 8.66 5.90 -11.82
CA ASP A 121 8.59 4.81 -12.80
C ASP A 121 8.93 3.43 -12.20
N ALA A 122 8.69 3.23 -10.90
CA ALA A 122 9.19 2.11 -10.13
C ALA A 122 8.08 1.15 -9.68
N THR A 123 8.41 -0.15 -9.66
CA THR A 123 7.58 -1.17 -9.00
C THR A 123 8.28 -1.60 -7.70
N VAL A 124 7.66 -1.25 -6.56
CA VAL A 124 8.26 -1.46 -5.24
C VAL A 124 7.32 -2.22 -4.32
N THR A 125 7.85 -3.26 -3.68
CA THR A 125 7.19 -3.94 -2.54
C THR A 125 8.04 -3.70 -1.29
N ALA A 126 7.47 -3.07 -0.27
CA ALA A 126 8.13 -2.80 1.00
C ALA A 126 7.37 -3.49 2.14
N THR A 127 8.04 -4.42 2.84
CA THR A 127 7.41 -5.20 3.91
C THR A 127 8.11 -4.95 5.23
N GLY A 128 7.37 -4.65 6.28
CA GLY A 128 7.88 -4.55 7.64
C GLY A 128 8.30 -5.93 8.17
N GLY A 129 9.34 -5.95 8.98
CA GLY A 129 9.81 -7.18 9.61
C GLY A 129 8.89 -7.69 10.72
N VAL A 130 9.06 -8.94 11.06
CA VAL A 130 8.28 -9.67 12.07
C VAL A 130 8.81 -9.38 13.49
N GLY A 131 7.93 -9.30 14.48
CA GLY A 131 8.29 -9.26 15.90
C GLY A 131 8.06 -7.92 16.60
N GLY A 132 8.32 -6.79 15.97
CA GLY A 132 8.16 -5.46 16.60
C GLY A 132 7.07 -4.57 15.99
N GLY A 133 6.21 -5.09 15.13
CA GLY A 133 5.20 -4.28 14.44
C GLY A 133 5.84 -3.32 13.41
N GLY A 134 6.77 -3.84 12.60
CA GLY A 134 7.49 -3.04 11.59
C GLY A 134 6.59 -2.53 10.48
N SER A 135 6.87 -1.34 9.96
CA SER A 135 6.12 -0.77 8.84
C SER A 135 6.73 -1.15 7.50
N GLY A 136 5.89 -1.25 6.46
CA GLY A 136 6.40 -1.36 5.09
C GLY A 136 7.27 -0.16 4.75
N ILE A 137 6.74 1.05 4.90
CA ILE A 137 7.47 2.31 4.78
C ILE A 137 7.34 3.11 6.06
N SER A 138 8.45 3.72 6.49
CA SER A 138 8.50 4.71 7.58
C SER A 138 9.20 5.96 7.09
N ALA A 139 8.53 7.11 7.11
CA ALA A 139 9.06 8.38 6.67
C ALA A 139 8.66 9.53 7.60
N ASN A 140 9.57 10.48 7.79
CA ASN A 140 9.33 11.69 8.60
C ASN A 140 9.00 12.92 7.75
N ASP A 141 9.17 12.82 6.44
CA ASP A 141 8.92 13.89 5.48
C ASP A 141 8.03 13.37 4.34
N GLU A 142 8.14 13.90 3.19
CA GLU A 142 7.28 13.64 2.04
C GLU A 142 7.66 12.32 1.34
N VAL A 143 6.63 11.55 0.98
CA VAL A 143 6.71 10.35 0.14
C VAL A 143 5.94 10.63 -1.14
N ASN A 144 6.63 10.76 -2.26
CA ASN A 144 6.04 11.02 -3.57
C ASN A 144 6.08 9.77 -4.45
N ILE A 145 4.95 9.40 -4.97
CA ILE A 145 4.80 8.27 -5.88
C ILE A 145 4.39 8.81 -7.25
N LYS A 146 5.25 8.63 -8.26
CA LYS A 146 5.07 9.15 -9.62
C LYS A 146 5.16 8.02 -10.62
N ASN A 147 4.09 7.81 -11.38
CA ASN A 147 4.01 6.76 -12.40
C ASN A 147 4.55 5.40 -11.90
N SER A 148 4.20 5.03 -10.66
CA SER A 148 4.83 3.92 -9.94
C SER A 148 3.80 3.04 -9.26
N LYS A 149 4.18 1.77 -9.06
CA LYS A 149 3.40 0.83 -8.26
C LYS A 149 4.09 0.57 -6.92
N LEU A 150 3.40 0.84 -5.83
CA LEU A 150 3.89 0.60 -4.48
C LEU A 150 2.95 -0.34 -3.74
N THR A 151 3.50 -1.44 -3.22
CA THR A 151 2.83 -2.26 -2.20
C THR A 151 3.61 -2.16 -0.89
N ALA A 152 3.03 -1.52 0.12
CA ALA A 152 3.61 -1.37 1.44
C ALA A 152 2.84 -2.23 2.46
N LYS A 153 3.51 -3.19 3.08
CA LYS A 153 2.88 -4.13 4.04
C LYS A 153 3.48 -3.97 5.42
N GLY A 154 2.64 -3.83 6.43
CA GLY A 154 3.07 -3.92 7.82
C GLY A 154 3.49 -5.34 8.19
N GLY A 155 4.51 -5.46 9.02
CA GLY A 155 4.95 -6.75 9.55
C GLY A 155 3.91 -7.37 10.47
N GLY A 156 3.77 -8.69 10.42
CA GLY A 156 2.99 -9.45 11.40
C GLY A 156 3.71 -9.50 12.74
N GLN A 157 3.01 -9.87 13.81
CA GLN A 157 3.60 -9.92 15.14
C GLN A 157 3.71 -11.31 15.70
N GLN A 158 4.83 -11.57 16.41
CA GLN A 158 5.07 -12.79 17.19
C GLN A 158 5.14 -12.55 18.70
N THR A 159 5.18 -11.30 19.17
CA THR A 159 5.29 -10.98 20.59
C THR A 159 4.01 -10.40 21.18
N PRO A 160 3.65 -10.74 22.44
CA PRO A 160 2.32 -10.48 23.01
C PRO A 160 1.98 -9.04 23.37
N SER A 161 2.79 -8.06 23.05
CA SER A 161 2.65 -6.69 23.62
C SER A 161 2.44 -5.55 22.63
N LYS A 162 2.42 -5.83 21.32
CA LYS A 162 2.23 -4.78 20.29
C LYS A 162 1.32 -5.29 19.18
N GLY A 163 0.60 -4.40 18.51
CA GLY A 163 -0.26 -4.70 17.36
C GLY A 163 0.50 -5.03 16.08
N GLY A 164 -0.18 -5.37 15.03
CA GLY A 164 0.38 -5.51 13.68
C GLY A 164 1.05 -4.21 13.23
N GLY A 165 2.06 -4.32 12.36
CA GLY A 165 2.78 -3.18 11.80
C GLY A 165 1.94 -2.36 10.84
N THR A 166 2.34 -1.15 10.55
CA THR A 166 1.66 -0.24 9.63
C THR A 166 2.15 -0.45 8.19
N GLY A 167 1.27 -0.35 7.19
CA GLY A 167 1.70 -0.34 5.79
C GLY A 167 2.62 0.84 5.52
N ILE A 168 2.14 2.08 5.69
CA ILE A 168 2.91 3.31 5.54
C ILE A 168 2.76 4.16 6.81
N SER A 169 3.86 4.44 7.49
CA SER A 169 3.93 5.33 8.66
C SER A 169 4.56 6.67 8.30
N LEU A 170 3.82 7.75 8.48
CA LEU A 170 4.27 9.12 8.26
C LEU A 170 4.31 9.85 9.60
N PHE A 171 5.50 10.31 10.00
CA PHE A 171 5.71 11.03 11.24
C PHE A 171 5.91 12.52 10.97
N VAL A 172 5.55 13.36 11.94
CA VAL A 172 5.82 14.79 12.05
C VAL A 172 5.71 15.56 10.72
N LYS A 173 4.47 15.85 10.29
CA LYS A 173 4.16 16.55 9.01
C LYS A 173 4.45 15.73 7.76
N GLY A 174 4.63 14.43 7.89
CA GLY A 174 4.85 13.56 6.74
C GLY A 174 3.69 13.63 5.75
N LYS A 175 3.99 13.69 4.48
CA LYS A 175 3.00 13.77 3.39
C LYS A 175 3.17 12.60 2.44
N LEU A 176 2.07 11.91 2.14
CA LEU A 176 2.01 10.96 1.03
C LEU A 176 1.36 11.63 -0.17
N VAL A 177 2.02 11.61 -1.32
CA VAL A 177 1.47 12.09 -2.59
C VAL A 177 1.42 10.93 -3.58
N VAL A 178 0.22 10.55 -3.99
CA VAL A 178 -0.01 9.55 -5.04
C VAL A 178 -0.32 10.28 -6.33
N GLY A 179 0.68 10.39 -7.19
CA GLY A 179 0.60 11.12 -8.45
C GLY A 179 -0.11 10.33 -9.55
N GLU A 180 -0.33 11.00 -10.67
CA GLU A 180 -0.91 10.40 -11.88
C GLU A 180 -0.15 9.15 -12.32
N GLY A 181 -0.87 8.14 -12.85
CA GLY A 181 -0.30 6.87 -13.28
C GLY A 181 0.21 5.98 -12.14
N SER A 182 0.02 6.39 -10.88
CA SER A 182 0.52 5.65 -9.72
C SER A 182 -0.55 4.81 -9.06
N GLU A 183 -0.13 3.64 -8.56
CA GLU A 183 -0.96 2.73 -7.77
C GLU A 183 -0.26 2.43 -6.44
N VAL A 184 -0.92 2.76 -5.33
CA VAL A 184 -0.42 2.52 -3.98
C VAL A 184 -1.35 1.59 -3.24
N ILE A 185 -0.81 0.48 -2.72
CA ILE A 185 -1.51 -0.45 -1.84
C ILE A 185 -0.78 -0.46 -0.49
N ALA A 186 -1.43 0.04 0.55
CA ALA A 186 -0.91 0.09 1.91
C ALA A 186 -1.70 -0.85 2.82
N ILE A 187 -1.05 -1.88 3.37
CA ILE A 187 -1.70 -2.94 4.14
C ILE A 187 -1.13 -2.98 5.55
N GLY A 188 -1.98 -2.86 6.55
CA GLY A 188 -1.60 -3.10 7.94
C GLY A 188 -1.30 -4.57 8.21
N GLY A 189 -0.37 -4.84 9.10
CA GLY A 189 -0.02 -6.19 9.52
C GLY A 189 -1.14 -6.85 10.32
N ASP A 190 -1.38 -8.12 10.08
CA ASP A 190 -2.32 -8.93 10.85
C ASP A 190 -1.73 -9.33 12.19
N TYR A 191 -2.60 -9.52 13.20
CA TYR A 191 -2.21 -10.03 14.50
C TYR A 191 -3.15 -11.10 15.03
N LYS A 192 -2.57 -12.25 15.38
CA LYS A 192 -3.29 -13.40 15.95
C LYS A 192 -2.69 -13.83 17.28
N THR A 193 -3.53 -14.04 18.29
CA THR A 193 -3.11 -14.45 19.63
C THR A 193 -4.12 -15.40 20.28
N VAL A 194 -3.66 -16.17 21.29
CA VAL A 194 -4.53 -17.11 22.01
C VAL A 194 -5.09 -16.49 23.30
N LYS A 195 -4.28 -15.77 24.07
CA LYS A 195 -4.63 -15.35 25.45
C LYS A 195 -4.67 -13.85 25.72
N LYS A 196 -4.25 -13.01 24.77
CA LYS A 196 -4.15 -11.56 24.95
C LYS A 196 -5.02 -10.81 23.97
N SER A 197 -5.09 -9.50 24.13
CA SER A 197 -5.73 -8.66 23.14
C SER A 197 -4.93 -8.65 21.82
N ALA A 198 -5.63 -8.69 20.71
CA ALA A 198 -5.08 -8.59 19.37
C ALA A 198 -5.47 -7.23 18.77
N GLN A 199 -4.52 -6.58 18.11
CA GLN A 199 -4.77 -5.35 17.37
C GLN A 199 -4.10 -5.42 15.99
N GLY A 200 -4.87 -5.28 14.93
CA GLY A 200 -4.35 -5.16 13.57
C GLY A 200 -3.62 -3.83 13.37
N GLY A 201 -2.63 -3.80 12.49
CA GLY A 201 -1.92 -2.59 12.11
C GLY A 201 -2.74 -1.68 11.21
N ALA A 202 -2.42 -0.40 11.17
CA ALA A 202 -3.04 0.52 10.23
C ALA A 202 -2.52 0.30 8.79
N GLY A 203 -3.37 0.53 7.78
CA GLY A 203 -2.90 0.63 6.41
C GLY A 203 -1.94 1.80 6.25
N ILE A 204 -2.40 3.00 6.60
CA ILE A 204 -1.61 4.23 6.65
C ILE A 204 -1.79 4.89 8.01
N SER A 205 -0.69 5.31 8.62
CA SER A 205 -0.71 6.11 9.84
C SER A 205 -0.05 7.46 9.57
N VAL A 206 -0.77 8.53 9.86
CA VAL A 206 -0.33 9.91 9.68
C VAL A 206 -0.34 10.63 11.02
N SER A 207 0.82 11.08 11.48
CA SER A 207 0.96 11.73 12.79
C SER A 207 1.24 13.23 12.64
N PHE A 208 0.73 14.03 13.56
CA PHE A 208 1.07 15.46 13.75
C PHE A 208 1.05 16.33 12.47
N ASN A 209 -0.14 16.66 11.98
CA ASN A 209 -0.36 17.54 10.82
C ASN A 209 0.21 17.01 9.49
N GLY A 210 0.35 15.71 9.37
CA GLY A 210 0.65 15.09 8.09
C GLY A 210 -0.59 14.96 7.21
N SER A 211 -0.42 14.54 5.97
CA SER A 211 -1.53 14.41 5.01
C SER A 211 -1.31 13.32 3.97
N CYS A 212 -2.42 12.87 3.39
CA CYS A 212 -2.43 12.06 2.18
C CYS A 212 -3.07 12.85 1.05
N GLU A 213 -2.44 12.87 -0.12
CA GLU A 213 -2.97 13.49 -1.32
C GLU A 213 -2.99 12.46 -2.45
N VAL A 214 -4.16 12.23 -3.03
CA VAL A 214 -4.32 11.39 -4.23
C VAL A 214 -4.69 12.31 -5.38
N GLN A 215 -3.79 12.46 -6.33
CA GLN A 215 -3.96 13.32 -7.49
C GLN A 215 -4.86 12.64 -8.53
N LYS A 216 -5.36 13.41 -9.48
CA LYS A 216 -6.12 12.89 -10.63
C LYS A 216 -5.31 11.82 -11.36
N GLY A 217 -5.93 10.66 -11.65
CA GLY A 217 -5.25 9.51 -12.26
C GLY A 217 -4.38 8.68 -11.30
N GLY A 218 -4.25 9.08 -10.03
CA GLY A 218 -3.63 8.28 -8.98
C GLY A 218 -4.64 7.33 -8.33
N LYS A 219 -4.14 6.17 -7.86
CA LYS A 219 -4.94 5.15 -7.15
C LYS A 219 -4.33 4.83 -5.80
N LEU A 220 -5.12 4.94 -4.75
CA LEU A 220 -4.73 4.58 -3.38
C LEU A 220 -5.68 3.53 -2.80
N THR A 221 -5.14 2.40 -2.36
CA THR A 221 -5.85 1.42 -1.56
C THR A 221 -5.17 1.28 -0.21
N ALA A 222 -5.86 1.60 0.87
CA ALA A 222 -5.37 1.40 2.23
C ALA A 222 -6.26 0.39 2.97
N ILE A 223 -5.63 -0.58 3.62
CA ILE A 223 -6.31 -1.69 4.29
C ILE A 223 -5.76 -1.84 5.69
N GLY A 224 -6.63 -1.82 6.68
CA GLY A 224 -6.27 -2.18 8.05
C GLY A 224 -5.98 -3.67 8.19
N GLY A 225 -5.01 -4.02 9.02
CA GLY A 225 -4.70 -5.40 9.36
C GLY A 225 -5.81 -6.08 10.16
N ASN A 226 -5.95 -7.39 10.02
CA ASN A 226 -6.92 -8.15 10.78
C ASN A 226 -6.42 -8.47 12.19
N ALA A 227 -7.34 -8.67 13.12
CA ALA A 227 -7.04 -9.09 14.49
C ALA A 227 -7.83 -10.32 14.89
N GLU A 228 -7.15 -11.33 15.45
CA GLU A 228 -7.80 -12.52 15.98
C GLU A 228 -7.29 -12.83 17.40
N SER A 229 -8.23 -13.00 18.35
CA SER A 229 -7.93 -13.46 19.68
C SER A 229 -8.88 -14.60 20.10
N LYS A 230 -8.37 -15.70 20.70
CA LYS A 230 -9.26 -16.75 21.21
C LYS A 230 -9.98 -16.35 22.49
N SER A 231 -9.33 -15.59 23.38
CA SER A 231 -9.94 -15.26 24.69
C SER A 231 -9.82 -13.80 25.10
N GLY A 232 -9.12 -12.96 24.33
CA GLY A 232 -8.97 -11.53 24.60
C GLY A 232 -9.80 -10.64 23.68
N VAL A 233 -9.61 -9.36 23.79
CA VAL A 233 -10.21 -8.37 22.88
C VAL A 233 -9.51 -8.44 21.53
N ALA A 234 -10.28 -8.37 20.43
CA ALA A 234 -9.74 -8.23 19.09
C ALA A 234 -10.18 -6.87 18.50
N THR A 235 -9.23 -6.13 17.94
CA THR A 235 -9.52 -4.85 17.28
C THR A 235 -8.82 -4.84 15.92
N GLY A 236 -9.59 -4.76 14.84
CA GLY A 236 -9.05 -4.59 13.49
C GLY A 236 -8.31 -3.24 13.36
N GLY A 237 -7.31 -3.18 12.51
CA GLY A 237 -6.58 -1.95 12.21
C GLY A 237 -7.41 -0.99 11.35
N ASP A 238 -7.20 0.29 11.50
CA ASP A 238 -7.82 1.29 10.63
C ASP A 238 -7.10 1.31 9.25
N ALA A 239 -7.83 1.60 8.18
CA ALA A 239 -7.17 1.78 6.89
C ALA A 239 -6.33 3.06 6.88
N LEU A 240 -6.92 4.17 7.32
CA LEU A 240 -6.22 5.43 7.54
C LEU A 240 -6.41 5.87 8.99
N ASN A 241 -5.30 6.01 9.72
CA ASN A 241 -5.29 6.51 11.09
C ASN A 241 -4.53 7.84 11.12
N GLY A 242 -5.17 8.92 11.56
CA GLY A 242 -4.59 10.26 11.56
C GLY A 242 -4.73 10.97 12.90
N THR A 243 -3.63 11.58 13.35
CA THR A 243 -3.64 12.54 14.48
C THR A 243 -3.38 13.92 13.91
N CYS A 244 -4.42 14.77 13.84
CA CYS A 244 -4.33 16.11 13.27
C CYS A 244 -3.81 16.14 11.82
N GLY A 245 -4.53 15.49 10.92
CA GLY A 245 -4.17 15.42 9.51
C GLY A 245 -5.40 15.13 8.64
N GLY A 246 -5.19 14.82 7.38
CA GLY A 246 -6.31 14.57 6.50
C GLY A 246 -5.95 13.86 5.20
N ILE A 247 -6.98 13.63 4.40
CA ILE A 247 -6.86 13.14 3.04
C ILE A 247 -7.51 14.11 2.06
N VAL A 248 -6.84 14.38 0.96
CA VAL A 248 -7.39 15.09 -0.20
C VAL A 248 -7.32 14.13 -1.39
N SER A 249 -8.46 13.77 -1.94
CA SER A 249 -8.54 12.86 -3.08
C SER A 249 -9.13 13.55 -4.30
N SER A 250 -8.39 13.49 -5.41
CA SER A 250 -8.86 13.85 -6.75
C SER A 250 -8.79 12.64 -7.71
N GLY A 251 -8.33 11.49 -7.22
CA GLY A 251 -8.21 10.23 -7.93
C GLY A 251 -9.10 9.15 -7.31
N GLU A 252 -8.70 7.90 -7.48
CA GLU A 252 -9.39 6.76 -6.89
C GLU A 252 -8.80 6.43 -5.51
N THR A 253 -9.64 6.38 -4.49
CA THR A 253 -9.23 6.06 -3.13
C THR A 253 -10.12 4.98 -2.55
N THR A 254 -9.53 3.91 -2.02
CA THR A 254 -10.26 2.84 -1.33
C THR A 254 -9.67 2.64 0.06
N LEU A 255 -10.47 2.82 1.08
CA LEU A 255 -10.10 2.68 2.49
C LEU A 255 -10.93 1.55 3.11
N ILE A 256 -10.27 0.51 3.64
CA ILE A 256 -10.95 -0.64 4.22
C ILE A 256 -10.39 -0.93 5.60
N GLY A 257 -11.23 -0.87 6.62
CA GLY A 257 -10.89 -1.29 7.97
C GLY A 257 -10.59 -2.79 8.06
N GLY A 258 -9.67 -3.18 8.93
CA GLY A 258 -9.33 -4.58 9.20
C GLY A 258 -10.46 -5.30 9.95
N ASN A 259 -10.60 -6.60 9.72
CA ASN A 259 -11.57 -7.41 10.44
C ASN A 259 -11.07 -7.77 11.84
N ALA A 260 -12.00 -8.03 12.74
CA ALA A 260 -11.72 -8.48 14.10
C ALA A 260 -12.49 -9.75 14.46
N LYS A 261 -11.83 -10.73 15.10
CA LYS A 261 -12.45 -11.94 15.57
C LYS A 261 -12.03 -12.26 17.01
N SER A 262 -13.01 -12.43 17.89
CA SER A 262 -12.77 -12.87 19.26
C SER A 262 -13.63 -14.08 19.61
N GLY A 263 -13.01 -15.13 20.15
CA GLY A 263 -13.71 -16.34 20.55
C GLY A 263 -14.58 -16.17 21.82
N SER A 264 -14.13 -15.35 22.79
CA SER A 264 -14.87 -15.12 24.04
C SER A 264 -14.90 -13.67 24.51
N GLY A 265 -14.12 -12.80 23.89
CA GLY A 265 -14.01 -11.37 24.22
C GLY A 265 -14.79 -10.47 23.28
N LYS A 266 -14.55 -9.17 23.42
CA LYS A 266 -15.08 -8.15 22.52
C LYS A 266 -14.31 -8.17 21.19
N ALA A 267 -15.04 -8.04 20.07
CA ALA A 267 -14.45 -7.78 18.77
C ALA A 267 -14.88 -6.40 18.26
N THR A 268 -13.94 -5.65 17.69
CA THR A 268 -14.23 -4.34 17.06
C THR A 268 -13.50 -4.29 15.72
N GLY A 269 -14.24 -4.16 14.62
CA GLY A 269 -13.67 -3.94 13.30
C GLY A 269 -12.93 -2.62 13.22
N GLY A 270 -11.88 -2.53 12.42
CA GLY A 270 -11.15 -1.30 12.15
C GLY A 270 -11.99 -0.33 11.32
N ASN A 271 -11.72 0.95 11.43
CA ASN A 271 -12.41 1.97 10.65
C ASN A 271 -11.74 2.14 9.28
N ALA A 272 -12.48 2.58 8.26
CA ALA A 272 -11.84 2.99 7.02
C ALA A 272 -10.99 4.24 7.26
N SER A 273 -11.51 5.21 7.99
CA SER A 273 -10.68 6.30 8.49
C SER A 273 -11.01 6.64 9.95
N PHE A 274 -9.97 6.80 10.75
CA PHE A 274 -10.06 7.22 12.14
C PHE A 274 -9.19 8.46 12.37
N TYR A 275 -9.78 9.47 12.98
CA TYR A 275 -9.08 10.73 13.25
C TYR A 275 -9.16 11.09 14.74
N ASP A 276 -8.00 11.43 15.28
CA ASP A 276 -7.87 11.96 16.63
C ASP A 276 -7.33 13.38 16.56
N GLY A 277 -7.99 14.35 17.22
CA GLY A 277 -7.62 15.76 17.19
C GLY A 277 -8.62 16.66 16.44
N ASN A 278 -8.37 17.99 16.48
CA ASN A 278 -9.38 19.01 16.14
C ASN A 278 -9.25 19.62 14.74
N SER A 279 -8.30 19.16 13.90
CA SER A 279 -7.99 19.81 12.62
C SER A 279 -7.90 18.79 11.48
N ASN A 280 -8.80 17.83 11.46
CA ASN A 280 -8.80 16.79 10.45
C ASN A 280 -9.72 17.17 9.29
N GLN A 281 -9.29 16.89 8.07
CA GLN A 281 -10.09 17.14 6.87
C GLN A 281 -10.09 15.93 5.96
N VAL A 282 -11.26 15.57 5.47
CA VAL A 282 -11.46 14.61 4.38
C VAL A 282 -12.06 15.40 3.23
N THR A 283 -11.32 15.54 2.14
CA THR A 283 -11.77 16.31 0.97
C THR A 283 -11.73 15.42 -0.27
N VAL A 284 -12.87 15.22 -0.90
CA VAL A 284 -12.98 14.51 -2.18
C VAL A 284 -13.25 15.56 -3.25
N LYS A 285 -12.21 15.89 -4.03
CA LYS A 285 -12.23 16.93 -5.08
C LYS A 285 -12.61 16.39 -6.45
N GLY A 286 -12.50 15.07 -6.64
CA GLY A 286 -12.78 14.39 -7.88
C GLY A 286 -12.56 12.91 -7.74
N GLY A 287 -12.97 12.12 -8.74
CA GLY A 287 -12.89 10.67 -8.68
C GLY A 287 -13.75 10.05 -7.58
N THR A 288 -13.47 8.80 -7.23
CA THR A 288 -14.25 8.06 -6.25
C THR A 288 -13.43 7.75 -5.01
N THR A 289 -13.95 8.09 -3.84
CA THR A 289 -13.40 7.66 -2.55
C THR A 289 -14.38 6.67 -1.91
N THR A 290 -13.93 5.42 -1.73
CA THR A 290 -14.71 4.36 -1.07
C THR A 290 -14.16 4.11 0.33
N ALA A 291 -15.02 4.18 1.34
CA ALA A 291 -14.67 4.00 2.74
C ALA A 291 -15.52 2.90 3.38
N LEU A 292 -14.89 1.79 3.78
CA LEU A 292 -15.54 0.59 4.32
C LEU A 292 -15.00 0.26 5.71
N GLY A 293 -15.88 0.15 6.70
CA GLY A 293 -15.49 -0.39 8.01
C GLY A 293 -15.17 -1.89 7.94
N GLY A 294 -14.32 -2.36 8.85
CA GLY A 294 -14.02 -3.79 9.00
C GLY A 294 -15.12 -4.55 9.72
N LYS A 295 -15.28 -5.84 9.40
CA LYS A 295 -16.25 -6.74 10.05
C LYS A 295 -15.72 -7.17 11.43
N ALA A 296 -16.64 -7.34 12.40
CA ALA A 296 -16.34 -7.88 13.72
C ALA A 296 -17.13 -9.15 13.98
N GLU A 297 -16.46 -10.17 14.53
CA GLU A 297 -17.06 -11.42 15.02
C GLU A 297 -16.67 -11.59 16.50
N GLY A 298 -17.60 -11.46 17.39
CA GLY A 298 -17.39 -11.61 18.85
C GLY A 298 -18.42 -12.56 19.46
N ALA A 299 -18.14 -13.04 20.68
CA ALA A 299 -19.09 -13.84 21.43
C ALA A 299 -20.29 -12.98 21.87
N ASP A 300 -21.48 -13.54 21.75
CA ASP A 300 -22.74 -13.05 22.35
C ASP A 300 -22.94 -11.52 22.42
N GLY A 301 -23.13 -10.89 21.26
CA GLY A 301 -23.46 -9.45 21.19
C GLY A 301 -22.30 -8.50 21.51
N LYS A 302 -21.08 -8.99 21.62
CA LYS A 302 -19.87 -8.19 21.86
C LYS A 302 -19.11 -7.79 20.58
N ALA A 303 -19.71 -7.93 19.42
CA ALA A 303 -19.15 -7.51 18.15
C ALA A 303 -19.61 -6.08 17.80
N THR A 304 -18.68 -5.29 17.28
CA THR A 304 -18.97 -3.94 16.74
C THR A 304 -18.17 -3.79 15.45
N ASN A 305 -18.86 -3.64 14.32
CA ASN A 305 -18.21 -3.38 13.04
C ASN A 305 -17.53 -2.00 13.06
N GLY A 306 -16.48 -1.86 12.25
CA GLY A 306 -15.81 -0.59 12.04
C GLY A 306 -16.70 0.40 11.26
N SER A 307 -16.35 1.65 11.33
CA SER A 307 -17.06 2.76 10.66
C SER A 307 -16.32 3.17 9.39
N SER A 308 -17.03 3.77 8.43
CA SER A 308 -16.41 4.39 7.28
C SER A 308 -15.54 5.58 7.69
N ILE A 309 -16.11 6.50 8.47
CA ILE A 309 -15.37 7.64 9.02
C ILE A 309 -15.68 7.73 10.52
N LYS A 310 -14.65 7.85 11.35
CA LYS A 310 -14.80 7.99 12.80
C LYS A 310 -13.86 9.01 13.38
N THR A 311 -14.38 9.85 14.30
CA THR A 311 -13.56 10.72 15.13
C THR A 311 -13.44 10.17 16.55
N SER A 312 -12.40 10.59 17.27
CA SER A 312 -12.34 10.46 18.73
C SER A 312 -13.41 11.35 19.41
N ARG A 313 -13.62 11.16 20.71
CA ARG A 313 -14.62 11.94 21.48
C ARG A 313 -14.38 13.45 21.47
N SER A 314 -13.15 13.88 21.28
CA SER A 314 -12.73 15.29 21.22
C SER A 314 -12.37 15.76 19.82
N GLY A 315 -12.44 14.87 18.83
CA GLY A 315 -12.03 15.15 17.45
C GLY A 315 -13.16 15.75 16.63
N LYS A 316 -12.81 16.68 15.74
CA LYS A 316 -13.70 17.20 14.68
C LYS A 316 -13.14 16.87 13.32
N ILE A 317 -14.01 16.58 12.35
CA ILE A 317 -13.67 16.40 10.96
C ILE A 317 -14.49 17.36 10.10
N GLY A 318 -13.81 18.09 9.22
CA GLY A 318 -14.44 18.68 8.05
C GLY A 318 -14.47 17.65 6.91
N LEU A 319 -15.65 17.25 6.49
CA LEU A 319 -15.85 16.41 5.31
C LEU A 319 -16.35 17.26 4.17
N SER A 320 -15.60 17.39 3.10
CA SER A 320 -16.00 18.13 1.91
C SER A 320 -15.99 17.21 0.69
N VAL A 321 -17.08 17.22 -0.06
CA VAL A 321 -17.17 16.52 -1.36
C VAL A 321 -17.50 17.57 -2.41
N GLU A 322 -16.51 17.85 -3.27
CA GLU A 322 -16.57 18.89 -4.29
C GLU A 322 -17.12 18.34 -5.61
N THR A 323 -17.45 19.23 -6.56
CA THR A 323 -17.94 18.86 -7.89
C THR A 323 -17.02 17.88 -8.60
N GLY A 324 -17.58 16.77 -9.08
CA GLY A 324 -16.84 15.68 -9.71
C GLY A 324 -16.28 14.64 -8.75
N GLY A 325 -16.44 14.84 -7.44
CA GLY A 325 -16.09 13.87 -6.41
C GLY A 325 -17.29 13.01 -6.00
N THR A 326 -17.02 11.73 -5.74
CA THR A 326 -18.01 10.79 -5.16
C THR A 326 -17.42 10.16 -3.92
N LEU A 327 -18.09 10.24 -2.79
CA LEU A 327 -17.78 9.50 -1.57
C LEU A 327 -18.75 8.34 -1.41
N VAL A 328 -18.24 7.13 -1.43
CA VAL A 328 -19.01 5.91 -1.14
C VAL A 328 -18.72 5.48 0.28
N THR A 329 -19.74 5.45 1.13
CA THR A 329 -19.65 4.92 2.49
C THR A 329 -20.39 3.60 2.54
N ALA A 330 -19.77 2.56 3.12
CA ALA A 330 -20.38 1.26 3.21
C ALA A 330 -20.20 0.65 4.60
N MET A 331 -21.24 0.02 5.08
CA MET A 331 -21.19 -0.85 6.24
C MET A 331 -20.97 -2.29 5.81
N PRO A 332 -20.13 -3.07 6.51
CA PRO A 332 -19.97 -4.48 6.21
C PRO A 332 -21.30 -5.21 6.35
N GLY A 333 -21.63 -6.06 5.38
CA GLY A 333 -22.86 -6.88 5.38
C GLY A 333 -22.89 -7.85 6.55
N GLU A 334 -24.11 -8.20 6.98
CA GLU A 334 -24.53 -8.96 8.17
C GLU A 334 -24.47 -8.17 9.48
N ARG A 335 -25.67 -7.76 9.88
CA ARG A 335 -25.93 -6.99 11.10
C ARG A 335 -26.05 -7.89 12.31
N ASP A 336 -24.95 -8.19 12.99
CA ASP A 336 -24.98 -8.48 14.43
C ASP A 336 -24.38 -7.35 15.27
N GLY A 337 -23.92 -6.30 14.67
CA GLY A 337 -23.29 -5.21 15.38
C GLY A 337 -23.61 -3.85 14.80
N LYS A 338 -23.88 -2.92 15.65
CA LYS A 338 -24.11 -1.50 15.37
C LYS A 338 -22.86 -0.87 14.75
N GLY A 339 -22.69 -1.04 13.44
CA GLY A 339 -21.74 -0.23 12.67
C GLY A 339 -22.48 1.00 12.16
N ASN A 340 -21.86 2.17 12.22
CA ASN A 340 -22.40 3.39 11.63
C ASN A 340 -21.45 3.84 10.52
N GLY A 341 -21.95 4.32 9.39
CA GLY A 341 -21.12 4.81 8.31
C GLY A 341 -20.19 5.93 8.79
N ILE A 342 -20.74 6.97 9.39
CA ILE A 342 -20.01 8.13 9.91
C ILE A 342 -20.32 8.31 11.39
N ILE A 343 -19.30 8.35 12.27
CA ILE A 343 -19.47 8.55 13.72
C ILE A 343 -18.60 9.70 14.21
N GLY A 344 -19.22 10.57 15.00
CA GLY A 344 -18.57 11.67 15.73
C GLY A 344 -19.00 13.04 15.25
N ASP A 345 -18.26 14.09 15.64
CA ASP A 345 -18.53 15.47 15.25
C ASP A 345 -17.97 15.72 13.84
N VAL A 346 -18.83 15.54 12.83
CA VAL A 346 -18.47 15.66 11.41
C VAL A 346 -19.30 16.77 10.77
N GLU A 347 -18.62 17.82 10.32
CA GLU A 347 -19.23 18.88 9.51
C GLU A 347 -19.14 18.47 8.03
N ILE A 348 -20.29 18.20 7.41
CA ILE A 348 -20.38 17.74 6.02
C ILE A 348 -20.71 18.94 5.12
N LYS A 349 -19.87 19.16 4.11
CA LYS A 349 -20.10 20.13 3.03
C LYS A 349 -20.09 19.39 1.70
N THR A 350 -21.17 19.52 0.94
CA THR A 350 -21.23 19.02 -0.43
C THR A 350 -21.36 20.21 -1.36
N ASP A 351 -20.30 20.47 -2.10
CA ASP A 351 -20.26 21.53 -3.12
C ASP A 351 -20.34 20.87 -4.50
N GLY A 352 -21.53 20.39 -4.84
CA GLY A 352 -21.79 19.70 -6.10
C GLY A 352 -21.24 18.27 -6.19
N GLY A 353 -20.66 17.74 -5.11
CA GLY A 353 -20.21 16.35 -5.02
C GLY A 353 -21.33 15.41 -4.56
N LYS A 354 -21.07 14.09 -4.63
CA LYS A 354 -22.02 13.03 -4.29
C LYS A 354 -21.55 12.24 -3.08
N ILE A 355 -22.48 11.88 -2.21
CA ILE A 355 -22.25 10.88 -1.15
C ILE A 355 -23.23 9.72 -1.40
N GLU A 356 -22.69 8.52 -1.52
CA GLU A 356 -23.43 7.29 -1.74
C GLU A 356 -23.23 6.35 -0.56
N GLU A 357 -24.28 5.66 -0.12
CA GLU A 357 -24.19 4.64 0.91
C GLU A 357 -24.48 3.26 0.29
N VAL A 358 -23.65 2.28 0.62
CA VAL A 358 -23.82 0.90 0.17
C VAL A 358 -24.26 0.06 1.35
N GLU A 359 -25.45 -0.52 1.27
CA GLU A 359 -25.92 -1.52 2.22
C GLU A 359 -25.44 -2.92 1.83
N ASN A 360 -25.18 -3.76 2.85
CA ASN A 360 -24.76 -5.15 2.67
C ASN A 360 -23.49 -5.34 1.82
N ALA A 361 -22.56 -4.43 1.94
CA ALA A 361 -21.29 -4.49 1.19
C ALA A 361 -20.52 -5.80 1.46
N LYS A 362 -20.29 -6.58 0.41
CA LYS A 362 -19.42 -7.76 0.43
C LYS A 362 -18.06 -7.39 -0.16
N VAL A 363 -17.04 -7.49 0.66
CA VAL A 363 -15.66 -7.19 0.27
C VAL A 363 -14.92 -8.48 0.00
N VAL A 364 -14.44 -8.67 -1.21
CA VAL A 364 -13.60 -9.80 -1.61
C VAL A 364 -12.18 -9.31 -1.81
N LYS A 365 -11.25 -9.78 -0.97
CA LYS A 365 -9.81 -9.57 -1.15
C LYS A 365 -9.25 -10.70 -2.00
N LYS A 366 -8.53 -10.36 -3.06
CA LYS A 366 -7.76 -11.31 -3.85
C LYS A 366 -6.32 -11.40 -3.34
N GLU A 367 -5.62 -12.48 -3.65
CA GLU A 367 -4.22 -12.69 -3.22
C GLU A 367 -3.25 -11.64 -3.78
N ASP A 368 -3.55 -11.07 -4.93
CA ASP A 368 -2.78 -9.98 -5.55
C ASP A 368 -2.97 -8.62 -4.86
N GLY A 369 -3.81 -8.55 -3.82
CA GLY A 369 -4.14 -7.32 -3.09
C GLY A 369 -5.27 -6.51 -3.70
N SER A 370 -5.83 -6.93 -4.83
CA SER A 370 -7.01 -6.28 -5.40
C SER A 370 -8.25 -6.57 -4.57
N ILE A 371 -9.21 -5.65 -4.61
CA ILE A 371 -10.42 -5.70 -3.81
C ILE A 371 -11.62 -5.48 -4.70
N THR A 372 -12.60 -6.35 -4.55
CA THR A 372 -13.91 -6.18 -5.19
C THR A 372 -14.94 -5.90 -4.10
N VAL A 373 -15.68 -4.82 -4.24
CA VAL A 373 -16.82 -4.50 -3.38
C VAL A 373 -18.09 -4.75 -4.18
N THR A 374 -18.94 -5.63 -3.66
CA THR A 374 -20.26 -5.91 -4.23
C THR A 374 -21.31 -5.67 -3.15
N GLY A 375 -22.46 -5.13 -3.51
CA GLY A 375 -23.55 -4.87 -2.60
C GLY A 375 -24.65 -4.06 -3.32
N ASP A 376 -25.78 -3.88 -2.65
CA ASP A 376 -26.86 -3.07 -3.18
C ASP A 376 -26.54 -1.59 -2.93
N LEU A 377 -26.36 -0.83 -4.00
CA LEU A 377 -26.11 0.61 -3.92
C LEU A 377 -27.43 1.35 -3.68
N VAL A 378 -27.47 2.09 -2.58
CA VAL A 378 -28.57 3.03 -2.31
C VAL A 378 -28.02 4.44 -2.47
N GLY A 379 -28.32 5.06 -3.60
CA GLY A 379 -27.90 6.45 -3.85
C GLY A 379 -28.81 7.43 -3.11
N ILE A 380 -28.24 8.29 -2.28
CA ILE A 380 -28.95 9.42 -1.65
C ILE A 380 -28.50 10.71 -2.34
N LYS A 381 -29.37 11.29 -3.16
CA LYS A 381 -29.18 12.69 -3.60
C LYS A 381 -29.71 13.66 -2.55
N GLN A 382 -29.01 14.76 -2.34
CA GLN A 382 -29.38 15.82 -1.38
C GLN A 382 -30.67 16.58 -1.74
N ASP A 383 -31.26 16.32 -2.88
CA ASP A 383 -32.55 16.93 -3.35
C ASP A 383 -33.81 16.22 -2.88
N GLY A 384 -33.66 15.20 -2.00
CA GLY A 384 -34.81 14.43 -1.47
C GLY A 384 -35.25 13.28 -2.38
N HIS A 385 -34.54 12.97 -3.45
CA HIS A 385 -34.78 11.82 -4.30
C HIS A 385 -34.08 10.58 -3.75
N SER A 386 -34.77 9.46 -3.76
CA SER A 386 -34.20 8.12 -3.51
C SER A 386 -34.08 7.36 -4.82
N TYR A 387 -32.97 6.67 -5.02
CA TYR A 387 -32.69 5.96 -6.27
C TYR A 387 -32.42 4.49 -6.02
N GLU A 388 -33.00 3.64 -6.83
CA GLU A 388 -32.57 2.27 -7.02
C GLU A 388 -31.47 2.24 -8.06
N VAL A 389 -30.35 1.54 -7.77
CA VAL A 389 -29.17 1.55 -8.63
C VAL A 389 -28.98 0.18 -9.25
N THR A 390 -28.99 0.13 -10.58
CA THR A 390 -28.61 -1.06 -11.34
C THR A 390 -27.19 -0.88 -11.88
N VAL A 391 -26.30 -1.83 -11.61
CA VAL A 391 -24.92 -1.78 -12.08
C VAL A 391 -24.73 -2.79 -13.21
N MET A 392 -24.24 -2.30 -14.33
CA MET A 392 -23.64 -3.12 -15.40
C MET A 392 -22.13 -3.09 -15.21
N GLU A 393 -21.57 -4.22 -14.79
CA GLU A 393 -20.14 -4.31 -14.52
C GLU A 393 -19.30 -4.08 -15.78
N PRO A 394 -18.18 -3.34 -15.66
CA PRO A 394 -17.25 -3.18 -16.78
C PRO A 394 -16.51 -4.48 -17.07
N THR A 395 -16.18 -4.69 -18.34
CA THR A 395 -15.25 -5.75 -18.77
C THR A 395 -13.84 -5.18 -18.93
N CYS A 396 -12.90 -6.00 -19.36
CA CYS A 396 -11.54 -5.51 -19.65
C CYS A 396 -11.52 -4.42 -20.73
N THR A 397 -12.41 -4.49 -21.69
CA THR A 397 -12.42 -3.62 -22.88
C THR A 397 -13.66 -2.76 -23.00
N THR A 398 -14.74 -3.10 -22.29
CA THR A 398 -16.02 -2.41 -22.37
C THR A 398 -16.30 -1.69 -21.08
N PRO A 399 -16.57 -0.38 -21.08
CA PRO A 399 -17.04 0.34 -19.93
C PRO A 399 -18.33 -0.24 -19.37
N GLY A 400 -18.46 -0.27 -18.07
CA GLY A 400 -19.70 -0.54 -17.37
C GLY A 400 -20.55 0.72 -17.23
N LYS A 401 -21.72 0.58 -16.61
CA LYS A 401 -22.55 1.73 -16.26
C LYS A 401 -23.35 1.49 -14.99
N ARG A 402 -23.63 2.55 -14.27
CA ARG A 402 -24.63 2.60 -13.21
C ARG A 402 -25.87 3.33 -13.73
N VAL A 403 -27.01 2.72 -13.58
CA VAL A 403 -28.30 3.32 -13.92
C VAL A 403 -29.03 3.59 -12.60
N TYR A 404 -29.30 4.84 -12.33
CA TYR A 404 -30.03 5.30 -11.16
C TYR A 404 -31.49 5.54 -11.56
N THR A 405 -32.41 4.81 -10.94
CA THR A 405 -33.86 4.96 -11.16
C THR A 405 -34.51 5.57 -9.93
N CYS A 406 -35.09 6.74 -10.07
CA CYS A 406 -35.74 7.40 -8.94
C CYS A 406 -36.96 6.61 -8.45
N THR A 407 -36.97 6.29 -7.15
CA THR A 407 -38.08 5.56 -6.51
C THR A 407 -39.21 6.49 -6.01
N THR A 408 -38.87 7.78 -5.86
CA THR A 408 -39.83 8.80 -5.42
C THR A 408 -40.52 9.51 -6.59
N HIS A 409 -39.92 9.51 -7.79
CA HIS A 409 -40.50 10.12 -9.00
C HIS A 409 -40.38 9.15 -10.18
N VAL A 410 -41.52 8.67 -10.63
CA VAL A 410 -41.61 7.67 -11.71
C VAL A 410 -41.09 8.26 -13.03
N GLY A 411 -40.11 7.61 -13.63
CA GLY A 411 -39.56 7.96 -14.95
C GLY A 411 -38.26 8.77 -14.94
N GLU A 412 -37.78 9.19 -13.77
CA GLU A 412 -36.46 9.82 -13.68
C GLU A 412 -35.36 8.79 -13.57
N THR A 413 -34.44 8.79 -14.55
CA THR A 413 -33.25 7.95 -14.59
C THR A 413 -32.05 8.79 -14.98
N TYR A 414 -30.88 8.49 -14.42
CA TYR A 414 -29.61 8.99 -14.95
C TYR A 414 -28.57 7.87 -14.97
N GLU A 415 -27.56 8.01 -15.80
CA GLU A 415 -26.53 6.99 -15.99
C GLU A 415 -25.15 7.57 -15.68
N GLU A 416 -24.29 6.74 -15.08
CA GLU A 416 -22.87 7.02 -14.90
C GLU A 416 -22.07 5.91 -15.57
N THR A 417 -21.02 6.29 -16.29
CA THR A 417 -20.10 5.33 -16.92
C THR A 417 -19.09 4.85 -15.89
N ILE A 418 -18.83 3.55 -15.86
CA ILE A 418 -17.74 2.92 -15.13
C ILE A 418 -16.67 2.59 -16.15
N ASP A 419 -15.46 3.09 -15.99
CA ASP A 419 -14.38 2.82 -16.94
C ASP A 419 -14.11 1.32 -17.09
N ALA A 420 -13.69 0.90 -18.29
CA ALA A 420 -13.28 -0.46 -18.54
C ALA A 420 -12.11 -0.86 -17.61
N LEU A 421 -12.11 -2.10 -17.14
CA LEU A 421 -11.12 -2.59 -16.16
C LEU A 421 -9.69 -2.63 -16.71
N GLY A 422 -9.54 -2.61 -18.02
CA GLY A 422 -8.26 -2.92 -18.65
C GLY A 422 -7.92 -4.41 -18.52
N HIS A 423 -6.88 -4.83 -19.25
CA HIS A 423 -6.38 -6.19 -19.11
C HIS A 423 -5.39 -6.28 -17.94
N HIS A 424 -5.56 -7.30 -17.09
CA HIS A 424 -4.67 -7.62 -15.99
C HIS A 424 -3.99 -8.97 -16.26
N PHE A 425 -2.87 -8.90 -17.01
CA PHE A 425 -2.10 -10.09 -17.40
C PHE A 425 -1.18 -10.53 -16.26
N THR A 426 -1.67 -11.41 -15.39
CA THR A 426 -0.95 -11.88 -14.19
C THR A 426 -0.70 -13.38 -14.18
N GLU A 427 -1.52 -14.16 -14.88
CA GLU A 427 -1.36 -15.60 -14.95
C GLU A 427 -0.31 -15.97 -15.98
N ARG A 428 0.83 -16.46 -15.53
CA ARG A 428 1.92 -16.91 -16.39
C ARG A 428 1.58 -18.28 -16.97
N MET A 429 1.38 -18.35 -18.29
CA MET A 429 0.95 -19.57 -18.98
C MET A 429 2.12 -20.37 -19.52
N GLU A 430 2.99 -19.75 -20.31
CA GLU A 430 4.04 -20.41 -21.03
C GLU A 430 5.26 -19.51 -21.17
N VAL A 431 6.43 -20.12 -21.10
CA VAL A 431 7.72 -19.46 -21.37
C VAL A 431 8.29 -20.05 -22.64
N VAL A 432 8.41 -19.22 -23.67
CA VAL A 432 9.07 -19.59 -24.92
C VAL A 432 10.52 -19.14 -24.84
N ALA A 433 11.45 -20.09 -24.83
CA ALA A 433 12.87 -19.78 -24.79
C ALA A 433 13.35 -19.11 -26.10
N PRO A 434 14.32 -18.19 -26.05
CA PRO A 434 14.93 -17.62 -27.24
C PRO A 434 15.72 -18.67 -28.02
N THR A 435 15.74 -18.50 -29.33
CA THR A 435 16.59 -19.29 -30.23
C THR A 435 17.61 -18.39 -30.92
N TYR A 436 18.45 -18.94 -31.77
CA TYR A 436 19.36 -18.14 -32.62
C TYR A 436 18.66 -17.34 -33.71
N THR A 437 17.36 -17.57 -33.94
CA THR A 437 16.57 -16.95 -35.02
C THR A 437 15.30 -16.28 -34.52
N SER A 438 14.97 -16.41 -33.26
CA SER A 438 13.75 -15.81 -32.67
C SER A 438 13.97 -15.41 -31.20
N GLU A 439 13.36 -14.32 -30.81
CA GLU A 439 13.29 -13.88 -29.43
C GLU A 439 12.46 -14.83 -28.57
N GLY A 440 12.86 -15.00 -27.31
CA GLY A 440 12.03 -15.64 -26.29
C GLY A 440 10.99 -14.66 -25.72
N TYR A 441 9.93 -15.18 -25.15
CA TYR A 441 8.90 -14.39 -24.47
C TYR A 441 8.12 -15.26 -23.49
N THR A 442 7.42 -14.61 -22.58
CA THR A 442 6.46 -15.26 -21.71
C THR A 442 5.05 -14.89 -22.12
N ILE A 443 4.16 -15.89 -22.20
CA ILE A 443 2.73 -15.67 -22.44
C ILE A 443 2.04 -15.49 -21.09
N TYR A 444 1.38 -14.35 -20.94
CA TYR A 444 0.54 -14.05 -19.80
C TYR A 444 -0.93 -14.04 -20.18
N LYS A 445 -1.77 -14.55 -19.30
CA LYS A 445 -3.22 -14.54 -19.45
C LYS A 445 -3.83 -13.49 -18.53
N CYS A 446 -4.80 -12.77 -19.05
CA CYS A 446 -5.59 -11.83 -18.27
C CYS A 446 -6.49 -12.59 -17.30
N ALA A 447 -6.37 -12.26 -16.00
CA ALA A 447 -7.16 -12.89 -14.95
C ALA A 447 -8.68 -12.65 -15.08
N ASN A 448 -9.08 -11.55 -15.75
CA ASN A 448 -10.48 -11.15 -15.84
C ASN A 448 -11.19 -11.69 -17.09
N CYS A 449 -10.52 -11.76 -18.26
CA CYS A 449 -11.16 -12.11 -19.51
C CYS A 449 -10.53 -13.33 -20.22
N GLY A 450 -9.38 -13.78 -19.75
CA GLY A 450 -8.69 -14.92 -20.33
C GLY A 450 -7.87 -14.63 -21.60
N GLU A 451 -7.86 -13.40 -22.11
CA GLU A 451 -6.98 -13.02 -23.22
C GLU A 451 -5.51 -13.16 -22.85
N THR A 452 -4.67 -13.38 -23.85
CA THR A 452 -3.24 -13.63 -23.66
C THR A 452 -2.40 -12.55 -24.33
N GLU A 453 -1.28 -12.21 -23.69
CA GLU A 453 -0.30 -11.25 -24.19
C GLU A 453 1.11 -11.79 -24.03
N LYS A 454 1.97 -11.49 -25.01
CA LYS A 454 3.39 -11.80 -24.93
C LYS A 454 4.11 -10.67 -24.18
N ARG A 455 4.85 -11.03 -23.14
CA ARG A 455 5.64 -10.12 -22.32
C ARG A 455 7.01 -10.72 -22.02
N GLU A 456 7.85 -9.99 -21.32
CA GLU A 456 9.17 -10.45 -20.90
C GLU A 456 9.98 -11.00 -22.08
N PHE A 457 10.10 -10.20 -23.14
CA PHE A 457 10.88 -10.58 -24.31
C PHE A 457 12.35 -10.76 -23.94
N VAL A 458 12.91 -11.88 -24.37
CA VAL A 458 14.35 -12.21 -24.18
C VAL A 458 15.01 -12.16 -25.55
N PRO A 459 16.09 -11.41 -25.72
CA PRO A 459 16.79 -11.33 -27.01
C PRO A 459 17.19 -12.70 -27.56
N MET A 460 17.30 -12.81 -28.88
CA MET A 460 17.82 -13.99 -29.56
C MET A 460 19.19 -14.38 -28.99
N LEU A 461 19.46 -15.68 -28.97
CA LEU A 461 20.75 -16.19 -28.57
C LEU A 461 21.80 -15.71 -29.58
N VAL A 462 22.87 -15.13 -29.10
CA VAL A 462 24.08 -14.88 -29.90
C VAL A 462 25.00 -16.10 -29.78
N PRO A 463 25.59 -16.58 -30.88
CA PRO A 463 26.58 -17.62 -30.76
C PRO A 463 27.72 -17.15 -29.84
N GLU A 464 28.03 -17.90 -28.81
CA GLU A 464 29.13 -17.57 -27.91
C GLU A 464 30.47 -17.55 -28.67
N SER A 465 31.03 -16.36 -28.82
CA SER A 465 32.48 -16.24 -28.99
C SER A 465 33.10 -16.39 -27.60
N ASN A 466 33.72 -17.52 -27.36
CA ASN A 466 34.36 -17.94 -26.11
C ASN A 466 34.70 -16.81 -25.12
N GLY A 467 34.07 -16.83 -23.94
CA GLY A 467 34.56 -16.18 -22.74
C GLY A 467 33.86 -14.89 -22.33
N GLY A 468 32.70 -15.02 -21.70
CA GLY A 468 32.04 -13.89 -21.07
C GLY A 468 31.22 -14.34 -19.85
N SER A 469 31.76 -14.19 -18.68
CA SER A 469 31.10 -14.37 -17.38
C SER A 469 30.05 -13.26 -17.18
N SER A 470 28.81 -13.65 -16.82
CA SER A 470 27.76 -12.69 -16.45
C SER A 470 28.10 -12.07 -15.10
N ALA A 471 28.63 -10.87 -15.10
CA ALA A 471 28.96 -10.13 -13.88
C ALA A 471 27.76 -9.29 -13.41
N VAL A 472 27.43 -9.36 -12.12
CA VAL A 472 26.60 -8.32 -11.46
C VAL A 472 27.50 -7.11 -11.28
N THR A 473 27.26 -6.06 -12.04
CA THR A 473 28.07 -4.83 -11.96
C THR A 473 27.31 -3.79 -11.15
N LEU A 474 27.90 -3.34 -10.04
CA LEU A 474 27.49 -2.15 -9.34
C LEU A 474 28.20 -0.95 -9.97
N THR A 475 27.46 -0.12 -10.71
CA THR A 475 28.02 1.09 -11.33
C THR A 475 27.65 2.29 -10.47
N VAL A 476 28.66 2.98 -9.93
CA VAL A 476 28.51 4.22 -9.18
C VAL A 476 28.90 5.37 -10.08
N THR A 477 27.94 6.28 -10.34
CA THR A 477 28.18 7.50 -11.12
C THR A 477 27.99 8.72 -10.23
N GLY A 478 29.02 9.57 -10.14
CA GLY A 478 29.03 10.77 -9.30
C GLY A 478 30.18 10.79 -8.28
N ALA A 479 30.34 11.92 -7.58
CA ALA A 479 31.34 12.06 -6.53
C ALA A 479 30.78 11.53 -5.20
N GLY A 480 31.09 10.30 -4.85
CA GLY A 480 30.69 9.65 -3.59
C GLY A 480 31.65 8.52 -3.23
N ALA A 481 31.84 8.28 -1.96
CA ALA A 481 32.59 7.12 -1.46
C ALA A 481 31.63 5.95 -1.19
N TYR A 482 32.02 4.75 -1.55
CA TYR A 482 31.32 3.52 -1.18
C TYR A 482 32.27 2.58 -0.41
N GLU A 483 31.70 1.90 0.56
CA GLU A 483 32.36 0.84 1.29
C GLU A 483 31.55 -0.45 1.21
N THR A 484 32.19 -1.56 0.87
CA THR A 484 31.63 -2.91 1.01
C THR A 484 32.30 -3.56 2.21
N SER A 485 31.52 -4.07 3.13
CA SER A 485 31.97 -4.83 4.30
C SER A 485 31.43 -6.24 4.33
#